data_94fac8c73533aa55a75426f3934709cb
#
_entry.id   94fac8c73533aa55a75426f3934709cb
#
_cell.length_a   1.000
_cell.length_b   1.000
_cell.length_c   1.000
_cell.angle_alpha   90.00
_cell.angle_beta   90.00
_cell.angle_gamma   90.00
#
_symmetry.space_group_name_H-M   'P 1'
#
loop_
_entity.id
_entity.type
_entity.pdbx_description
1 polymer ?
#
loop_
_entity_poly.entity_id
_entity_poly.type
_entity_poly.pdbx_seq_one_letter_code
_entity_poly.pdbx_strand_id
1 'polypeptide(L)'
;CQAITARNAQSEMTGRFLLGNVLCVGGGGRSRAPTAKNPRTSYNPAMISRSSTIERLATANDLLLAPFGLTEVDLGKTLGIIGQRQIDDADLYFQYTRAEGWSLEEGIVKTGSFSIDQGVGVRAVTGEKTAFAYADDISAASLNDAAHTVRAISTAARSDRIKLPRRTVAKSRRLYDSLDPIGSLDSTAKVTLLERVEQMARAVDPRIVQVMAGLASEYDVVLVARLDGSLAADVRPLVRLSVTVIAEQNGRREVGSFGGGGRFGLSYFDDALVKSYVDEAVTAALTNLESRPAPAGEMTVVLGPGWPGVLLHEAVGHGLEGDFNRKGSSAFSGRIGQRVAAKGVTVLDDGTIPDRRGSLNVDDEGHATQRNVLIEDGILKGYIQDAMNARLMGVKPTGNARRESYAHIPMPRMTNTYMLGGDTDPREIVASIKKGLYATNFGGGQVDITSGKFVFSASEAFWVENGKIQYPVKGATIVGSGPESLKRITMIGNDMRLDSGVGVCGKEGQSVPVGVGQPTLRLDGLTVGGTG
;
A
#
# COMPACT_ATOMS: atom_id res chain seq x y z
N CYS A 1 19.54 -15.83 32.07
CA CYS A 1 18.24 -15.48 31.46
C CYS A 1 18.04 -13.99 31.56
N GLN A 2 18.45 -13.25 30.54
CA GLN A 2 18.10 -11.84 30.42
C GLN A 2 17.13 -11.71 29.28
N ALA A 3 15.95 -11.17 29.57
CA ALA A 3 14.99 -10.76 28.56
C ALA A 3 15.63 -9.64 27.72
N ILE A 4 15.78 -9.86 26.44
CA ILE A 4 16.16 -8.80 25.49
C ILE A 4 14.90 -8.00 25.21
N THR A 5 14.71 -6.93 25.99
CA THR A 5 13.84 -5.83 25.64
C THR A 5 14.40 -5.18 24.37
N ALA A 6 13.56 -5.03 23.39
CA ALA A 6 13.88 -4.30 22.17
C ALA A 6 14.38 -2.89 22.53
N ARG A 7 15.68 -2.65 22.39
CA ARG A 7 16.24 -1.31 22.32
C ARG A 7 16.14 -0.84 20.89
N ASN A 8 15.48 0.30 20.73
CA ASN A 8 15.49 1.09 19.51
C ASN A 8 16.92 1.25 18.97
N ALA A 9 17.26 0.52 17.93
CA ALA A 9 18.30 0.92 17.02
C ALA A 9 17.60 1.76 15.93
N GLN A 10 17.57 3.07 16.13
CA GLN A 10 17.36 4.02 15.06
C GLN A 10 18.55 3.93 14.11
N SER A 11 18.44 3.13 13.07
CA SER A 11 19.19 3.39 11.86
C SER A 11 18.35 4.39 11.07
N GLU A 12 18.82 5.61 11.03
CA GLU A 12 18.34 6.65 10.13
C GLU A 12 18.54 6.20 8.68
N MET A 13 17.52 5.62 8.08
CA MET A 13 17.40 5.64 6.64
C MET A 13 16.35 6.68 6.28
N THR A 14 16.86 7.86 6.09
CA THR A 14 16.15 9.07 5.73
C THR A 14 15.64 9.00 4.31
N GLY A 15 14.42 8.54 4.16
CA GLY A 15 13.52 8.92 3.08
C GLY A 15 12.45 9.88 3.60
N ARG A 16 12.83 10.91 4.35
CA ARG A 16 11.92 11.96 4.78
C ARG A 16 11.69 12.94 3.64
N PHE A 17 10.60 12.76 2.92
CA PHE A 17 9.99 13.88 2.20
C PHE A 17 9.27 14.76 3.21
N LEU A 18 9.90 15.86 3.60
CA LEU A 18 9.29 16.92 4.39
C LEU A 18 8.35 17.72 3.48
N LEU A 19 7.06 17.65 3.76
CA LEU A 19 6.07 18.63 3.28
C LEU A 19 6.25 19.93 4.07
N GLY A 20 6.82 20.92 3.43
CA GLY A 20 6.82 22.30 3.93
C GLY A 20 5.51 22.99 3.54
N ASN A 21 4.73 23.43 4.53
CA ASN A 21 3.55 24.26 4.32
C ASN A 21 3.95 25.69 4.01
N VAL A 22 3.44 26.28 2.92
CA VAL A 22 3.28 27.73 2.79
C VAL A 22 2.09 28.08 1.90
N LEU A 23 1.33 29.04 2.30
CA LEU A 23 0.08 29.65 1.81
C LEU A 23 0.31 30.72 0.71
N CYS A 24 -0.53 31.09 -0.07
CA CYS A 24 -1.88 31.52 -0.49
C CYS A 24 -1.93 32.57 -1.61
N VAL A 25 -2.92 32.86 -2.29
CA VAL A 25 -4.15 33.52 -2.82
C VAL A 25 -4.07 33.99 -4.28
N GLY A 26 -5.01 33.99 -5.03
CA GLY A 26 -6.37 34.25 -5.36
C GLY A 26 -6.59 34.93 -6.69
N GLY A 27 -7.77 34.70 -7.30
CA GLY A 27 -8.32 35.57 -8.33
C GLY A 27 -8.86 34.91 -9.61
N GLY A 28 -10.12 35.02 -9.73
CA GLY A 28 -11.18 34.52 -10.57
C GLY A 28 -10.97 34.37 -12.09
N GLY A 29 -11.45 33.25 -12.56
CA GLY A 29 -11.77 33.01 -13.94
C GLY A 29 -12.76 31.84 -14.04
N ARG A 30 -13.90 32.07 -14.68
CA ARG A 30 -14.92 31.03 -14.92
C ARG A 30 -14.35 29.96 -15.86
N SER A 31 -14.05 28.75 -15.38
CA SER A 31 -13.80 27.60 -16.25
C SER A 31 -14.90 26.54 -16.07
N ARG A 32 -15.39 26.08 -17.22
CA ARG A 32 -16.30 24.93 -17.31
C ARG A 32 -15.53 23.69 -16.85
N ALA A 33 -16.16 22.89 -15.99
CA ALA A 33 -15.65 21.59 -15.60
C ALA A 33 -15.32 20.75 -16.85
N PRO A 34 -14.09 20.24 -16.97
CA PRO A 34 -13.76 19.32 -18.07
C PRO A 34 -14.44 17.98 -17.81
N THR A 35 -15.22 17.51 -18.76
CA THR A 35 -15.69 16.13 -18.81
C THR A 35 -14.44 15.24 -19.01
N ALA A 36 -13.97 14.64 -17.94
CA ALA A 36 -12.87 13.68 -17.98
C ALA A 36 -13.30 12.47 -18.82
N LYS A 37 -12.91 12.46 -20.09
CA LYS A 37 -12.88 11.23 -20.87
C LYS A 37 -11.82 10.34 -20.24
N ASN A 38 -12.27 9.19 -19.74
CA ASN A 38 -11.43 8.09 -19.24
C ASN A 38 -10.29 7.85 -20.26
N PRO A 39 -9.01 8.08 -19.94
CA PRO A 39 -7.94 7.59 -20.78
C PRO A 39 -7.96 6.06 -20.61
N ARG A 40 -8.63 5.37 -21.54
CA ARG A 40 -8.31 3.98 -21.78
C ARG A 40 -6.83 3.99 -22.15
N THR A 41 -5.97 3.74 -21.17
CA THR A 41 -4.60 3.37 -21.43
C THR A 41 -4.68 2.13 -22.31
N SER A 42 -4.52 2.31 -23.61
CA SER A 42 -4.27 1.24 -24.55
C SER A 42 -2.83 0.75 -24.32
N TYR A 43 -2.55 0.27 -23.11
CA TYR A 43 -1.43 -0.60 -22.89
C TYR A 43 -1.76 -1.87 -23.68
N ASN A 44 -1.14 -1.99 -24.84
CA ASN A 44 -1.18 -3.20 -25.63
C ASN A 44 -0.24 -4.21 -24.95
N PRO A 45 -0.73 -5.20 -24.21
CA PRO A 45 0.11 -6.27 -23.72
C PRO A 45 0.41 -7.17 -24.91
N ALA A 46 1.32 -6.74 -25.79
CA ALA A 46 1.99 -7.67 -26.68
C ALA A 46 2.54 -8.78 -25.79
N MET A 47 2.12 -10.02 -26.04
CA MET A 47 2.40 -11.25 -25.31
C MET A 47 3.80 -11.28 -24.65
N ILE A 48 3.95 -10.58 -23.52
CA ILE A 48 5.09 -10.72 -22.63
C ILE A 48 4.75 -11.93 -21.77
N SER A 49 5.49 -13.01 -21.98
CA SER A 49 5.36 -14.22 -21.15
C SER A 49 5.83 -13.87 -19.75
N ARG A 50 4.89 -13.55 -18.86
CA ARG A 50 5.20 -13.26 -17.44
C ARG A 50 5.95 -14.45 -16.83
N SER A 51 7.00 -14.18 -16.08
CA SER A 51 7.93 -15.18 -15.53
C SER A 51 7.22 -16.28 -14.77
N SER A 52 7.60 -17.51 -15.04
CA SER A 52 7.06 -18.68 -14.37
C SER A 52 7.54 -18.78 -12.92
N THR A 53 6.88 -19.59 -12.11
CA THR A 53 7.33 -19.88 -10.74
C THR A 53 8.73 -20.48 -10.72
N ILE A 54 9.10 -21.29 -11.74
CA ILE A 54 10.43 -21.91 -11.86
C ILE A 54 11.49 -20.85 -12.13
N GLU A 55 11.23 -19.90 -13.03
CA GLU A 55 12.15 -18.79 -13.32
C GLU A 55 12.39 -17.90 -12.08
N ARG A 56 11.34 -17.56 -11.32
CA ARG A 56 11.50 -16.81 -10.07
C ARG A 56 12.31 -17.57 -9.02
N LEU A 57 12.11 -18.89 -8.91
CA LEU A 57 12.91 -19.72 -8.03
C LEU A 57 14.38 -19.79 -8.47
N ALA A 58 14.64 -19.84 -9.78
CA ALA A 58 16.03 -19.78 -10.30
C ALA A 58 16.69 -18.44 -9.95
N THR A 59 15.99 -17.30 -10.20
CA THR A 59 16.50 -15.98 -9.83
C THR A 59 16.77 -15.86 -8.32
N ALA A 60 15.86 -16.36 -7.48
CA ALA A 60 16.04 -16.35 -6.04
C ALA A 60 17.22 -17.25 -5.60
N ASN A 61 17.39 -18.41 -6.20
CA ASN A 61 18.54 -19.27 -5.94
C ASN A 61 19.85 -18.58 -6.31
N ASP A 62 19.91 -17.95 -7.48
CA ASP A 62 21.12 -17.29 -7.99
C ASP A 62 21.53 -16.06 -7.17
N LEU A 63 20.59 -15.39 -6.51
CA LEU A 63 20.86 -14.19 -5.69
C LEU A 63 20.96 -14.48 -4.19
N LEU A 64 20.19 -15.44 -3.67
CA LEU A 64 20.01 -15.64 -2.23
C LEU A 64 20.65 -16.92 -1.68
N LEU A 65 21.02 -17.88 -2.51
CA LEU A 65 21.59 -19.13 -2.05
C LEU A 65 22.98 -19.41 -2.67
N ALA A 66 23.08 -19.42 -3.99
CA ALA A 66 24.30 -19.81 -4.70
C ALA A 66 25.54 -18.96 -4.34
N PRO A 67 25.44 -17.61 -4.20
CA PRO A 67 26.59 -16.79 -3.83
C PRO A 67 27.17 -17.12 -2.44
N PHE A 68 26.33 -17.70 -1.57
CA PHE A 68 26.68 -18.05 -0.19
C PHE A 68 26.98 -19.54 -0.01
N GLY A 69 27.07 -20.31 -1.11
CA GLY A 69 27.30 -21.75 -1.08
C GLY A 69 26.17 -22.56 -0.44
N LEU A 70 24.99 -21.97 -0.32
CA LEU A 70 23.81 -22.62 0.22
C LEU A 70 23.03 -23.36 -0.88
N THR A 71 22.41 -24.43 -0.47
CA THR A 71 21.52 -25.22 -1.30
C THR A 71 20.16 -25.40 -0.61
N GLU A 72 19.20 -25.85 -1.36
CA GLU A 72 17.93 -26.24 -0.82
C GLU A 72 18.02 -27.34 0.26
N VAL A 73 19.06 -28.17 0.25
CA VAL A 73 19.28 -29.19 1.28
C VAL A 73 19.62 -28.53 2.62
N ASP A 74 20.35 -27.42 2.59
CA ASP A 74 20.76 -26.69 3.80
C ASP A 74 19.56 -25.98 4.44
N LEU A 75 18.64 -25.45 3.64
CA LEU A 75 17.36 -24.94 4.14
C LEU A 75 16.55 -26.04 4.86
N GLY A 76 16.51 -27.24 4.27
CA GLY A 76 15.90 -28.41 4.89
C GLY A 76 16.55 -28.78 6.23
N LYS A 77 17.91 -28.78 6.32
CA LYS A 77 18.61 -29.05 7.58
C LYS A 77 18.26 -28.02 8.66
N THR A 78 18.25 -26.73 8.30
CA THR A 78 17.91 -25.61 9.21
C THR A 78 16.48 -25.76 9.75
N LEU A 79 15.50 -26.01 8.89
CA LEU A 79 14.12 -26.29 9.29
C LEU A 79 14.01 -27.58 10.14
N GLY A 80 14.85 -28.60 9.84
CA GLY A 80 14.98 -29.82 10.64
C GLY A 80 15.44 -29.55 12.08
N ILE A 81 16.38 -28.62 12.29
CA ILE A 81 16.83 -28.21 13.63
C ILE A 81 15.68 -27.60 14.42
N ILE A 82 14.93 -26.68 13.81
CA ILE A 82 13.78 -26.03 14.43
C ILE A 82 12.71 -27.08 14.78
N GLY A 83 12.40 -27.96 13.85
CA GLY A 83 11.37 -28.97 13.99
C GLY A 83 11.68 -30.11 14.96
N GLN A 84 12.88 -30.20 15.56
CA GLN A 84 13.16 -31.14 16.68
C GLN A 84 12.33 -30.84 17.93
N ARG A 85 11.74 -29.66 17.99
CA ARG A 85 10.81 -29.25 19.06
C ARG A 85 9.37 -29.31 18.57
N GLN A 86 8.43 -29.36 19.51
CA GLN A 86 7.01 -29.34 19.19
C GLN A 86 6.60 -27.91 18.85
N ILE A 87 6.56 -27.63 17.55
CA ILE A 87 6.16 -26.34 16.98
C ILE A 87 5.04 -26.55 15.95
N ASP A 88 4.24 -25.53 15.72
CA ASP A 88 3.11 -25.57 14.78
C ASP A 88 3.53 -25.19 13.37
N ASP A 89 4.43 -24.22 13.24
CA ASP A 89 4.95 -23.75 11.93
C ASP A 89 6.36 -23.15 12.08
N ALA A 90 7.13 -23.16 11.00
CA ALA A 90 8.40 -22.43 10.88
C ALA A 90 8.67 -22.06 9.43
N ASP A 91 9.34 -20.94 9.24
CA ASP A 91 9.80 -20.48 7.93
C ASP A 91 11.17 -19.83 7.99
N LEU A 92 11.84 -19.87 6.83
CA LEU A 92 13.04 -19.11 6.49
C LEU A 92 12.61 -18.14 5.39
N TYR A 93 12.80 -16.85 5.61
CA TYR A 93 12.50 -15.79 4.65
C TYR A 93 13.79 -15.10 4.24
N PHE A 94 14.24 -15.35 3.03
CA PHE A 94 15.40 -14.68 2.44
C PHE A 94 14.94 -13.52 1.60
N GLN A 95 15.69 -12.43 1.62
CA GLN A 95 15.43 -11.25 0.84
C GLN A 95 16.71 -10.63 0.30
N TYR A 96 16.63 -10.12 -0.93
CA TYR A 96 17.63 -9.26 -1.55
C TYR A 96 16.90 -8.09 -2.19
N THR A 97 17.20 -6.88 -1.73
CA THR A 97 16.57 -5.65 -2.21
C THR A 97 17.63 -4.69 -2.75
N ARG A 98 17.38 -4.15 -3.94
CA ARG A 98 18.08 -2.96 -4.45
C ARG A 98 17.06 -1.85 -4.60
N ALA A 99 17.41 -0.67 -4.11
CA ALA A 99 16.58 0.50 -4.24
C ALA A 99 17.37 1.68 -4.80
N GLU A 100 16.75 2.45 -5.66
CA GLU A 100 17.31 3.66 -6.26
C GLU A 100 16.28 4.78 -6.20
N GLY A 101 16.74 5.99 -5.84
CA GLY A 101 15.92 7.18 -5.79
C GLY A 101 16.62 8.38 -6.41
N TRP A 102 15.89 9.17 -7.19
CA TRP A 102 16.35 10.42 -7.79
C TRP A 102 15.39 11.53 -7.43
N SER A 103 15.91 12.71 -7.11
CA SER A 103 15.10 13.91 -6.94
C SER A 103 15.65 15.07 -7.75
N LEU A 104 14.73 15.80 -8.38
CA LEU A 104 15.01 17.04 -9.09
C LEU A 104 14.18 18.16 -8.47
N GLU A 105 14.79 19.30 -8.27
CA GLU A 105 14.16 20.53 -7.80
C GLU A 105 14.74 21.72 -8.58
N GLU A 106 13.87 22.51 -9.18
CA GLU A 106 14.23 23.70 -9.96
C GLU A 106 15.31 23.44 -11.02
N GLY A 107 15.12 22.41 -11.86
CA GLY A 107 16.03 22.06 -12.94
C GLY A 107 17.34 21.39 -12.51
N ILE A 108 17.53 21.18 -11.20
CA ILE A 108 18.77 20.63 -10.65
C ILE A 108 18.48 19.28 -9.96
N VAL A 109 19.22 18.24 -10.34
CA VAL A 109 19.21 17.00 -9.59
C VAL A 109 19.85 17.23 -8.22
N LYS A 110 19.05 17.13 -7.17
CA LYS A 110 19.49 17.36 -5.78
C LYS A 110 20.08 16.11 -5.14
N THR A 111 19.48 14.96 -5.41
CA THR A 111 19.91 13.68 -4.84
C THR A 111 19.81 12.55 -5.84
N GLY A 112 20.79 11.66 -5.79
CA GLY A 112 20.72 10.32 -6.32
C GLY A 112 21.12 9.36 -5.19
N SER A 113 20.28 8.41 -4.86
CA SER A 113 20.54 7.41 -3.82
C SER A 113 20.49 6.00 -4.42
N PHE A 114 21.34 5.14 -3.91
CA PHE A 114 21.35 3.72 -4.25
C PHE A 114 21.67 2.92 -2.99
N SER A 115 20.90 1.86 -2.74
CA SER A 115 21.14 0.94 -1.63
C SER A 115 20.95 -0.51 -2.06
N ILE A 116 21.70 -1.39 -1.38
CA ILE A 116 21.51 -2.83 -1.43
C ILE A 116 21.32 -3.30 0.00
N ASP A 117 20.31 -4.11 0.23
CA ASP A 117 20.07 -4.78 1.49
C ASP A 117 19.73 -6.26 1.24
N GLN A 118 20.22 -7.15 2.12
CA GLN A 118 19.95 -8.57 2.00
C GLN A 118 20.05 -9.24 3.37
N GLY A 119 19.37 -10.36 3.51
CA GLY A 119 19.44 -11.13 4.73
C GLY A 119 18.43 -12.25 4.80
N VAL A 120 18.34 -12.84 5.98
CA VAL A 120 17.42 -13.94 6.27
C VAL A 120 16.73 -13.75 7.62
N GLY A 121 15.42 -13.90 7.63
CA GLY A 121 14.61 -14.04 8.83
C GLY A 121 14.26 -15.50 9.07
N VAL A 122 14.42 -15.97 10.30
CA VAL A 122 14.11 -17.33 10.74
C VAL A 122 13.02 -17.24 11.79
N ARG A 123 11.90 -17.92 11.58
CA ARG A 123 10.75 -17.87 12.46
C ARG A 123 10.30 -19.27 12.90
N ALA A 124 9.86 -19.38 14.15
CA ALA A 124 9.17 -20.55 14.69
C ALA A 124 7.91 -20.12 15.45
N VAL A 125 6.82 -20.87 15.31
CA VAL A 125 5.51 -20.56 15.89
C VAL A 125 5.02 -21.75 16.72
N THR A 126 4.54 -21.48 17.93
CA THR A 126 3.86 -22.47 18.78
C THR A 126 2.70 -21.80 19.55
N GLY A 127 1.47 -22.28 19.35
CA GLY A 127 0.26 -21.62 19.85
C GLY A 127 0.18 -20.18 19.31
N GLU A 128 0.14 -19.22 20.22
CA GLU A 128 0.14 -17.78 19.93
C GLU A 128 1.53 -17.15 19.96
N LYS A 129 2.56 -17.92 20.31
CA LYS A 129 3.93 -17.43 20.47
C LYS A 129 4.70 -17.53 19.16
N THR A 130 5.47 -16.50 18.87
CA THR A 130 6.42 -16.44 17.77
C THR A 130 7.82 -16.18 18.32
N ALA A 131 8.79 -17.03 17.96
CA ALA A 131 10.20 -16.73 18.09
C ALA A 131 10.73 -16.32 16.71
N PHE A 132 11.61 -15.33 16.72
CA PHE A 132 12.16 -14.76 15.51
C PHE A 132 13.62 -14.38 15.72
N ALA A 133 14.46 -14.69 14.75
CA ALA A 133 15.85 -14.24 14.65
C ALA A 133 16.12 -13.87 13.20
N TYR A 134 16.99 -12.91 12.97
CA TYR A 134 17.40 -12.50 11.63
C TYR A 134 18.90 -12.21 11.57
N ALA A 135 19.44 -12.26 10.37
CA ALA A 135 20.82 -11.89 10.06
C ALA A 135 20.91 -11.28 8.66
N ASP A 136 21.78 -10.30 8.49
CA ASP A 136 22.22 -9.77 7.20
C ASP A 136 23.27 -10.70 6.53
N ASP A 137 23.95 -11.53 7.31
CA ASP A 137 24.82 -12.60 6.83
C ASP A 137 24.01 -13.83 6.42
N ILE A 138 23.99 -14.13 5.13
CA ILE A 138 23.36 -15.33 4.56
C ILE A 138 24.39 -16.45 4.51
N SER A 139 24.67 -17.09 5.65
CA SER A 139 25.62 -18.23 5.75
C SER A 139 24.98 -19.44 6.46
N ALA A 140 25.56 -20.62 6.25
CA ALA A 140 25.11 -21.82 6.96
C ALA A 140 25.29 -21.70 8.49
N ALA A 141 26.29 -20.96 8.95
CA ALA A 141 26.53 -20.69 10.37
C ALA A 141 25.39 -19.83 10.95
N SER A 142 25.09 -18.67 10.34
CA SER A 142 24.03 -17.77 10.77
C SER A 142 22.66 -18.44 10.75
N LEU A 143 22.37 -19.25 9.73
CA LEU A 143 21.14 -20.05 9.66
C LEU A 143 21.02 -21.04 10.81
N ASN A 144 22.11 -21.75 11.16
CA ASN A 144 22.12 -22.70 12.26
C ASN A 144 21.93 -21.99 13.61
N ASP A 145 22.63 -20.89 13.84
CA ASP A 145 22.52 -20.11 15.08
C ASP A 145 21.10 -19.54 15.27
N ALA A 146 20.53 -18.98 14.21
CA ALA A 146 19.16 -18.50 14.20
C ALA A 146 18.15 -19.64 14.46
N ALA A 147 18.34 -20.82 13.83
CA ALA A 147 17.49 -21.98 14.06
C ALA A 147 17.55 -22.48 15.51
N HIS A 148 18.75 -22.53 16.10
CA HIS A 148 18.93 -22.87 17.51
C HIS A 148 18.29 -21.85 18.44
N THR A 149 18.33 -20.58 18.10
CA THR A 149 17.70 -19.50 18.85
C THR A 149 16.17 -19.63 18.84
N VAL A 150 15.54 -19.73 17.65
CA VAL A 150 14.08 -19.74 17.55
C VAL A 150 13.45 -21.04 18.05
N ARG A 151 14.12 -22.18 17.94
CA ARG A 151 13.60 -23.45 18.44
C ARG A 151 13.41 -23.46 19.98
N ALA A 152 14.08 -22.56 20.71
CA ALA A 152 13.94 -22.41 22.14
C ALA A 152 12.54 -21.94 22.59
N ILE A 153 11.68 -21.52 21.66
CA ILE A 153 10.28 -21.16 21.95
C ILE A 153 9.48 -22.34 22.55
N SER A 154 9.85 -23.57 22.23
CA SER A 154 9.26 -24.78 22.78
C SER A 154 10.30 -25.61 23.52
N THR A 155 10.04 -25.94 24.80
CA THR A 155 10.86 -26.87 25.58
C THR A 155 10.51 -28.34 25.31
N ALA A 156 9.29 -28.60 24.82
CA ALA A 156 8.83 -29.95 24.54
C ALA A 156 9.57 -30.54 23.35
N ALA A 157 10.25 -31.67 23.57
CA ALA A 157 10.84 -32.43 22.47
C ALA A 157 9.71 -33.10 21.65
N ARG A 158 9.91 -33.22 20.35
CA ARG A 158 9.03 -34.00 19.50
C ARG A 158 9.40 -35.48 19.66
N SER A 159 8.41 -36.32 19.89
CA SER A 159 8.63 -37.79 20.04
C SER A 159 9.01 -38.46 18.73
N ASP A 160 8.57 -37.91 17.59
CA ASP A 160 8.78 -38.48 16.28
C ASP A 160 9.87 -37.74 15.51
N ARG A 161 10.73 -38.50 14.81
CA ARG A 161 11.68 -37.89 13.86
C ARG A 161 10.89 -37.17 12.76
N ILE A 162 11.12 -35.87 12.59
CA ILE A 162 10.60 -35.16 11.44
C ILE A 162 11.20 -35.78 10.19
N LYS A 163 10.35 -36.46 9.41
CA LYS A 163 10.64 -36.65 8.00
C LYS A 163 10.25 -35.34 7.34
N LEU A 164 11.27 -34.50 7.03
CA LEU A 164 11.02 -33.33 6.20
C LEU A 164 10.30 -33.80 4.94
N PRO A 165 9.11 -33.27 4.63
CA PRO A 165 8.37 -33.68 3.45
C PRO A 165 9.20 -33.38 2.20
N ARG A 166 8.95 -34.14 1.13
CA ARG A 166 9.56 -33.87 -0.17
C ARG A 166 9.18 -32.44 -0.56
N ARG A 167 10.16 -31.68 -1.02
CA ARG A 167 9.96 -30.29 -1.42
C ARG A 167 8.88 -30.16 -2.48
N THR A 168 8.02 -29.19 -2.29
CA THR A 168 6.97 -28.83 -3.23
C THR A 168 7.06 -27.33 -3.54
N VAL A 169 7.04 -27.04 -4.83
CA VAL A 169 6.94 -25.64 -5.27
C VAL A 169 5.54 -25.13 -4.97
N ALA A 170 5.44 -24.06 -4.17
CA ALA A 170 4.16 -23.47 -3.81
C ALA A 170 3.46 -22.90 -5.04
N LYS A 171 2.12 -22.95 -5.05
CA LYS A 171 1.32 -22.26 -6.06
C LYS A 171 1.56 -20.74 -5.92
N SER A 172 1.82 -20.09 -7.04
CA SER A 172 1.98 -18.64 -7.09
C SER A 172 1.20 -18.04 -8.25
N ARG A 173 0.99 -16.72 -8.21
CA ARG A 173 0.35 -15.98 -9.30
C ARG A 173 1.38 -15.59 -10.37
N ARG A 174 0.91 -14.96 -11.45
CA ARG A 174 1.71 -14.35 -12.51
C ARG A 174 1.13 -12.98 -12.80
N LEU A 175 1.37 -12.04 -11.88
CA LEU A 175 0.69 -10.75 -11.86
C LEU A 175 1.52 -9.64 -12.52
N TYR A 176 2.83 -9.79 -12.55
CA TYR A 176 3.79 -8.82 -13.10
C TYR A 176 5.04 -9.55 -13.62
N ASP A 177 5.85 -8.85 -14.39
CA ASP A 177 7.10 -9.38 -14.92
C ASP A 177 8.21 -9.36 -13.86
N SER A 178 9.08 -10.38 -13.87
CA SER A 178 10.24 -10.48 -13.00
C SER A 178 11.42 -9.70 -13.61
N LEU A 179 11.27 -8.39 -13.73
CA LEU A 179 12.28 -7.51 -14.32
C LEU A 179 13.02 -6.70 -13.24
N ASP A 180 14.23 -6.25 -13.55
CA ASP A 180 14.94 -5.26 -12.77
C ASP A 180 14.54 -3.84 -13.24
N PRO A 181 13.75 -3.10 -12.44
CA PRO A 181 13.31 -1.77 -12.86
C PRO A 181 14.43 -0.74 -12.85
N ILE A 182 15.48 -0.94 -12.00
CA ILE A 182 16.61 -0.01 -11.86
C ILE A 182 17.40 0.05 -13.17
N GLY A 183 17.65 -1.13 -13.77
CA GLY A 183 18.36 -1.25 -15.03
C GLY A 183 17.52 -0.94 -16.28
N SER A 184 16.21 -0.68 -16.13
CA SER A 184 15.32 -0.46 -17.27
C SER A 184 15.50 0.89 -17.97
N LEU A 185 16.13 1.86 -17.31
CA LEU A 185 16.64 3.12 -17.87
C LEU A 185 18.05 3.40 -17.33
N ASP A 186 18.88 4.01 -18.15
CA ASP A 186 20.18 4.52 -17.68
C ASP A 186 20.03 5.84 -16.90
N SER A 187 21.08 6.29 -16.21
CA SER A 187 21.06 7.49 -15.37
C SER A 187 20.71 8.75 -16.17
N THR A 188 21.15 8.87 -17.41
CA THR A 188 20.85 10.02 -18.28
C THR A 188 19.36 10.06 -18.62
N ALA A 189 18.78 8.92 -18.98
CA ALA A 189 17.35 8.82 -19.28
C ALA A 189 16.47 9.12 -18.05
N LYS A 190 16.92 8.70 -16.82
CA LYS A 190 16.23 9.03 -15.57
C LYS A 190 16.24 10.53 -15.27
N VAL A 191 17.39 11.19 -15.46
CA VAL A 191 17.51 12.65 -15.31
C VAL A 191 16.63 13.35 -16.36
N THR A 192 16.71 12.96 -17.62
CA THR A 192 15.87 13.51 -18.71
C THR A 192 14.37 13.36 -18.43
N LEU A 193 13.94 12.24 -17.81
CA LEU A 193 12.55 12.06 -17.38
C LEU A 193 12.14 13.11 -16.34
N LEU A 194 12.98 13.36 -15.33
CA LEU A 194 12.70 14.36 -14.30
C LEU A 194 12.72 15.81 -14.85
N GLU A 195 13.68 16.15 -15.70
CA GLU A 195 13.74 17.45 -16.41
C GLU A 195 12.50 17.70 -17.26
N ARG A 196 12.00 16.65 -17.91
CA ARG A 196 10.76 16.71 -18.72
C ARG A 196 9.53 16.99 -17.84
N VAL A 197 9.44 16.38 -16.63
CA VAL A 197 8.38 16.70 -15.65
C VAL A 197 8.37 18.19 -15.35
N GLU A 198 9.53 18.78 -15.07
CA GLU A 198 9.64 20.21 -14.76
C GLU A 198 9.25 21.07 -15.96
N GLN A 199 9.78 20.78 -17.15
CA GLN A 199 9.45 21.53 -18.36
C GLN A 199 7.95 21.51 -18.64
N MET A 200 7.31 20.32 -18.54
CA MET A 200 5.87 20.19 -18.70
C MET A 200 5.10 20.99 -17.66
N ALA A 201 5.50 20.93 -16.36
CA ALA A 201 4.79 21.63 -15.31
C ALA A 201 4.83 23.16 -15.48
N ARG A 202 6.00 23.72 -15.79
CA ARG A 202 6.14 25.16 -16.04
C ARG A 202 5.41 25.63 -17.30
N ALA A 203 5.25 24.76 -18.28
CA ALA A 203 4.54 25.07 -19.53
C ALA A 203 3.00 25.10 -19.36
N VAL A 204 2.44 24.50 -18.31
CA VAL A 204 0.97 24.49 -18.09
C VAL A 204 0.45 25.85 -17.67
N ASP A 205 1.11 26.52 -16.70
CA ASP A 205 0.65 27.81 -16.16
C ASP A 205 1.83 28.64 -15.64
N PRO A 206 1.94 29.94 -15.98
CA PRO A 206 3.04 30.80 -15.55
C PRO A 206 3.09 31.06 -14.04
N ARG A 207 2.03 30.76 -13.31
CA ARG A 207 1.99 30.84 -11.83
C ARG A 207 2.77 29.72 -11.14
N ILE A 208 3.22 28.69 -11.86
CA ILE A 208 4.05 27.64 -11.30
C ILE A 208 5.46 28.17 -11.08
N VAL A 209 5.80 28.41 -9.82
CA VAL A 209 7.08 29.04 -9.41
C VAL A 209 8.12 28.01 -8.96
N GLN A 210 7.70 26.83 -8.51
CA GLN A 210 8.62 25.76 -8.10
C GLN A 210 8.09 24.40 -8.52
N VAL A 211 8.99 23.52 -8.94
CA VAL A 211 8.69 22.14 -9.33
C VAL A 211 9.68 21.19 -8.65
N MET A 212 9.14 20.15 -8.04
CA MET A 212 9.90 19.04 -7.46
C MET A 212 9.43 17.75 -8.12
N ALA A 213 10.36 16.98 -8.63
CA ALA A 213 10.09 15.67 -9.22
C ALA A 213 10.91 14.59 -8.52
N GLY A 214 10.31 13.46 -8.21
CA GLY A 214 10.97 12.33 -7.59
C GLY A 214 10.70 11.03 -8.34
N LEU A 215 11.75 10.26 -8.59
CA LEU A 215 11.69 8.95 -9.23
C LEU A 215 12.28 7.92 -8.26
N ALA A 216 11.52 6.86 -7.97
CA ALA A 216 11.98 5.76 -7.14
C ALA A 216 11.78 4.43 -7.87
N SER A 217 12.73 3.53 -7.70
CA SER A 217 12.68 2.17 -8.22
C SER A 217 13.26 1.19 -7.21
N GLU A 218 12.64 0.01 -7.11
CA GLU A 218 13.02 -1.06 -6.20
C GLU A 218 12.95 -2.40 -6.93
N TYR A 219 13.99 -3.19 -6.76
CA TYR A 219 14.09 -4.58 -7.19
C TYR A 219 14.21 -5.45 -5.95
N ASP A 220 13.14 -6.16 -5.61
CA ASP A 220 13.03 -7.00 -4.42
C ASP A 220 12.86 -8.47 -4.83
N VAL A 221 13.75 -9.34 -4.33
CA VAL A 221 13.73 -10.79 -4.58
C VAL A 221 13.60 -11.51 -3.26
N VAL A 222 12.58 -12.35 -3.15
CA VAL A 222 12.30 -13.10 -1.92
C VAL A 222 12.23 -14.61 -2.17
N LEU A 223 12.68 -15.37 -1.16
CA LEU A 223 12.58 -16.82 -1.11
C LEU A 223 12.04 -17.23 0.26
N VAL A 224 10.96 -18.01 0.27
CA VAL A 224 10.35 -18.53 1.49
C VAL A 224 10.43 -20.04 1.50
N ALA A 225 11.08 -20.61 2.51
CA ALA A 225 11.11 -22.05 2.75
C ALA A 225 10.38 -22.38 4.05
N ARG A 226 9.42 -23.30 4.01
CA ARG A 226 8.56 -23.64 5.16
C ARG A 226 8.84 -25.03 5.69
N LEU A 227 8.43 -25.26 6.95
CA LEU A 227 8.55 -26.54 7.64
C LEU A 227 7.76 -27.66 6.95
N ASP A 228 6.65 -27.33 6.29
CA ASP A 228 5.83 -28.29 5.51
C ASP A 228 6.49 -28.71 4.18
N GLY A 229 7.70 -28.24 3.89
CA GLY A 229 8.46 -28.52 2.67
C GLY A 229 8.09 -27.62 1.50
N SER A 230 7.16 -26.69 1.63
CA SER A 230 6.84 -25.75 0.56
C SER A 230 7.96 -24.72 0.36
N LEU A 231 8.20 -24.38 -0.91
CA LEU A 231 9.16 -23.38 -1.35
C LEU A 231 8.47 -22.41 -2.29
N ALA A 232 8.57 -21.12 -1.98
CA ALA A 232 8.00 -20.04 -2.79
C ALA A 232 9.06 -18.98 -3.07
N ALA A 233 9.02 -18.36 -4.24
CA ALA A 233 9.84 -17.22 -4.58
C ALA A 233 9.02 -16.18 -5.35
N ASP A 234 9.42 -14.92 -5.18
CA ASP A 234 8.89 -13.82 -5.94
C ASP A 234 10.00 -12.84 -6.34
N VAL A 235 9.82 -12.18 -7.48
CA VAL A 235 10.67 -11.09 -7.96
C VAL A 235 9.76 -9.90 -8.16
N ARG A 236 9.94 -8.88 -7.36
CA ARG A 236 8.98 -7.79 -7.14
C ARG A 236 9.54 -6.45 -7.61
N PRO A 237 9.40 -6.10 -8.90
CA PRO A 237 9.69 -4.74 -9.34
C PRO A 237 8.73 -3.75 -8.69
N LEU A 238 9.21 -2.55 -8.41
CA LEU A 238 8.35 -1.46 -7.96
C LEU A 238 8.93 -0.13 -8.43
N VAL A 239 8.09 0.69 -9.06
CA VAL A 239 8.47 2.03 -9.51
C VAL A 239 7.45 3.06 -9.05
N ARG A 240 7.92 4.31 -8.87
CA ARG A 240 7.08 5.45 -8.54
C ARG A 240 7.67 6.73 -9.12
N LEU A 241 6.81 7.53 -9.77
CA LEU A 241 7.08 8.92 -10.13
C LEU A 241 6.19 9.82 -9.27
N SER A 242 6.75 10.86 -8.67
CA SER A 242 6.02 11.88 -7.92
C SER A 242 6.33 13.26 -8.48
N VAL A 243 5.29 14.09 -8.57
CA VAL A 243 5.34 15.48 -9.02
C VAL A 243 4.73 16.35 -7.94
N THR A 244 5.45 17.38 -7.51
CA THR A 244 4.95 18.40 -6.60
C THR A 244 5.26 19.75 -7.20
N VAL A 245 4.27 20.61 -7.26
CA VAL A 245 4.40 21.98 -7.77
C VAL A 245 3.94 22.98 -6.73
N ILE A 246 4.55 24.18 -6.76
CA ILE A 246 4.08 25.33 -6.01
C ILE A 246 3.63 26.37 -7.01
N ALA A 247 2.36 26.79 -6.89
CA ALA A 247 1.80 27.90 -7.63
C ALA A 247 1.77 29.15 -6.75
N GLU A 248 2.06 30.31 -7.32
CA GLU A 248 2.05 31.60 -6.64
C GLU A 248 1.25 32.64 -7.40
N GLN A 249 0.42 33.41 -6.68
CA GLN A 249 -0.31 34.55 -7.23
C GLN A 249 -0.58 35.59 -6.12
N ASN A 250 -0.24 36.85 -6.34
CA ASN A 250 -0.46 37.95 -5.39
C ASN A 250 0.15 37.71 -3.99
N GLY A 251 1.33 37.07 -3.92
CA GLY A 251 2.01 36.70 -2.69
C GLY A 251 1.47 35.47 -1.96
N ARG A 252 0.51 34.80 -2.54
CA ARG A 252 -0.08 33.55 -2.02
C ARG A 252 0.51 32.35 -2.75
N ARG A 253 0.96 31.34 -1.98
CA ARG A 253 1.59 30.13 -2.51
C ARG A 253 0.79 28.89 -2.10
N GLU A 254 0.50 28.01 -3.03
CA GLU A 254 -0.18 26.75 -2.77
C GLU A 254 0.52 25.58 -3.46
N VAL A 255 0.40 24.41 -2.82
CA VAL A 255 1.04 23.18 -3.26
C VAL A 255 0.00 22.28 -3.93
N GLY A 256 0.39 21.68 -5.04
CA GLY A 256 -0.30 20.56 -5.64
C GLY A 256 0.67 19.39 -5.83
N SER A 257 0.23 18.19 -5.55
CA SER A 257 1.05 16.98 -5.70
C SER A 257 0.24 15.86 -6.32
N PHE A 258 0.86 15.15 -7.24
CA PHE A 258 0.32 13.93 -7.82
C PHE A 258 1.45 12.95 -8.15
N GLY A 259 1.12 11.71 -8.44
CA GLY A 259 2.09 10.71 -8.84
C GLY A 259 1.46 9.34 -8.94
N GLY A 260 2.28 8.37 -9.27
CA GLY A 260 1.82 7.00 -9.42
C GLY A 260 2.96 6.04 -9.69
N GLY A 261 2.59 4.77 -9.84
CA GLY A 261 3.52 3.71 -10.13
C GLY A 261 2.89 2.34 -9.95
N GLY A 262 3.74 1.32 -9.88
CA GLY A 262 3.30 -0.06 -9.74
C GLY A 262 4.44 -1.03 -10.00
N ARG A 263 4.08 -2.27 -10.32
CA ARG A 263 5.00 -3.37 -10.58
C ARG A 263 5.49 -3.37 -12.04
N PHE A 264 6.24 -2.32 -12.40
CA PHE A 264 6.70 -2.06 -13.77
C PHE A 264 8.19 -1.79 -13.82
N GLY A 265 8.74 -1.65 -15.06
CA GLY A 265 9.99 -0.95 -15.31
C GLY A 265 9.76 0.55 -15.47
N LEU A 266 10.83 1.37 -15.45
CA LEU A 266 10.75 2.83 -15.55
C LEU A 266 10.23 3.31 -16.92
N SER A 267 10.28 2.50 -17.95
CA SER A 267 9.67 2.77 -19.27
C SER A 267 8.13 2.89 -19.24
N TYR A 268 7.51 2.52 -18.11
CA TYR A 268 6.09 2.75 -17.85
C TYR A 268 5.71 4.25 -17.87
N PHE A 269 6.65 5.11 -17.49
CA PHE A 269 6.43 6.56 -17.44
C PHE A 269 6.65 7.20 -18.82
N ASP A 270 5.75 6.92 -19.76
CA ASP A 270 5.72 7.58 -21.05
C ASP A 270 5.24 9.05 -20.96
N ASP A 271 5.40 9.80 -22.05
CA ASP A 271 5.06 11.23 -22.09
C ASP A 271 3.59 11.52 -21.76
N ALA A 272 2.68 10.66 -22.17
CA ALA A 272 1.26 10.85 -21.93
C ALA A 272 0.91 10.66 -20.45
N LEU A 273 1.49 9.66 -19.82
CA LEU A 273 1.31 9.40 -18.39
C LEU A 273 1.97 10.48 -17.54
N VAL A 274 3.23 10.85 -17.85
CA VAL A 274 3.94 11.96 -17.19
C VAL A 274 3.14 13.24 -17.26
N LYS A 275 2.65 13.58 -18.46
CA LYS A 275 1.79 14.75 -18.64
C LYS A 275 0.54 14.69 -17.79
N SER A 276 -0.11 13.54 -17.69
CA SER A 276 -1.30 13.40 -16.84
C SER A 276 -1.00 13.66 -15.35
N TYR A 277 0.15 13.20 -14.84
CA TYR A 277 0.57 13.46 -13.46
C TYR A 277 0.88 14.94 -13.22
N VAL A 278 1.53 15.57 -14.18
CA VAL A 278 1.81 17.01 -14.16
C VAL A 278 0.51 17.82 -14.15
N ASP A 279 -0.43 17.51 -15.05
CA ASP A 279 -1.72 18.21 -15.18
C ASP A 279 -2.52 18.12 -13.87
N GLU A 280 -2.57 16.95 -13.22
CA GLU A 280 -3.24 16.75 -11.94
C GLU A 280 -2.56 17.56 -10.81
N ALA A 281 -1.23 17.52 -10.71
CA ALA A 281 -0.49 18.27 -9.70
C ALA A 281 -0.69 19.79 -9.87
N VAL A 282 -0.59 20.30 -11.10
CA VAL A 282 -0.79 21.73 -11.41
C VAL A 282 -2.24 22.13 -11.15
N THR A 283 -3.22 21.32 -11.57
CA THR A 283 -4.64 21.60 -11.33
C THR A 283 -4.93 21.69 -9.83
N ALA A 284 -4.37 20.79 -9.01
CA ALA A 284 -4.52 20.83 -7.56
C ALA A 284 -3.94 22.11 -6.94
N ALA A 285 -2.75 22.54 -7.37
CA ALA A 285 -2.12 23.77 -6.89
C ALA A 285 -2.96 25.01 -7.26
N LEU A 286 -3.42 25.10 -8.51
CA LEU A 286 -4.22 26.23 -8.99
C LEU A 286 -5.61 26.27 -8.34
N THR A 287 -6.24 25.11 -8.13
CA THR A 287 -7.50 25.00 -7.38
C THR A 287 -7.33 25.48 -5.93
N ASN A 288 -6.23 25.09 -5.28
CA ASN A 288 -5.93 25.51 -3.93
C ASN A 288 -5.65 27.02 -3.82
N LEU A 289 -5.16 27.68 -4.86
CA LEU A 289 -5.04 29.15 -4.91
C LEU A 289 -6.39 29.88 -4.75
N GLU A 290 -7.49 29.30 -5.18
CA GLU A 290 -8.83 29.86 -5.09
C GLU A 290 -9.57 29.40 -3.81
N SER A 291 -8.96 28.55 -2.99
CA SER A 291 -9.62 27.93 -1.85
C SER A 291 -9.91 28.91 -0.71
N ARG A 292 -11.03 28.69 -0.03
CA ARG A 292 -11.46 29.41 1.19
C ARG A 292 -11.37 28.47 2.39
N PRO A 293 -11.34 28.98 3.64
CA PRO A 293 -11.46 28.15 4.82
C PRO A 293 -12.68 27.23 4.77
N ALA A 294 -12.51 25.95 5.13
CA ALA A 294 -13.62 25.00 5.17
C ALA A 294 -14.53 25.29 6.37
N PRO A 295 -15.87 25.26 6.21
CA PRO A 295 -16.77 25.37 7.34
C PRO A 295 -16.70 24.13 8.24
N ALA A 296 -16.89 24.33 9.55
CA ALA A 296 -16.96 23.26 10.53
C ALA A 296 -18.41 22.84 10.81
N GLY A 297 -18.64 21.60 11.20
CA GLY A 297 -19.92 21.08 11.64
C GLY A 297 -20.26 19.70 11.11
N GLU A 298 -21.43 19.20 11.47
CA GLU A 298 -21.97 17.96 10.91
C GLU A 298 -22.65 18.26 9.57
N MET A 299 -22.25 17.50 8.52
CA MET A 299 -22.76 17.74 7.18
C MET A 299 -22.72 16.49 6.28
N THR A 300 -23.37 16.59 5.12
CA THR A 300 -23.19 15.61 4.04
C THR A 300 -21.80 15.77 3.42
N VAL A 301 -21.09 14.66 3.27
CA VAL A 301 -19.81 14.60 2.57
C VAL A 301 -19.92 13.62 1.42
N VAL A 302 -19.54 14.07 0.23
CA VAL A 302 -19.32 13.20 -0.93
C VAL A 302 -17.81 13.01 -1.09
N LEU A 303 -17.39 11.75 -1.14
CA LEU A 303 -16.01 11.36 -1.41
C LEU A 303 -15.85 11.04 -2.89
N GLY A 304 -14.82 11.53 -3.53
CA GLY A 304 -14.50 11.21 -4.91
C GLY A 304 -14.03 9.77 -5.09
N PRO A 305 -13.88 9.28 -6.35
CA PRO A 305 -13.41 7.94 -6.65
C PRO A 305 -11.87 7.85 -6.57
N GLY A 306 -11.34 6.63 -6.41
CA GLY A 306 -9.89 6.37 -6.43
C GLY A 306 -9.21 6.56 -5.09
N TRP A 307 -8.24 7.50 -4.99
CA TRP A 307 -7.43 7.72 -3.79
C TRP A 307 -8.20 8.02 -2.50
N PRO A 308 -9.37 8.69 -2.49
CA PRO A 308 -10.20 8.78 -1.29
C PRO A 308 -10.55 7.43 -0.63
N GLY A 309 -10.37 6.30 -1.33
CA GLY A 309 -10.39 4.95 -0.76
C GLY A 309 -9.37 4.70 0.35
N VAL A 310 -8.41 5.61 0.58
CA VAL A 310 -7.52 5.57 1.75
C VAL A 310 -8.32 5.64 3.05
N LEU A 311 -9.44 6.37 3.08
CA LEU A 311 -10.35 6.39 4.21
C LEU A 311 -10.96 5.00 4.48
N LEU A 312 -11.31 4.26 3.42
CA LEU A 312 -11.77 2.88 3.52
C LEU A 312 -10.67 1.95 4.05
N HIS A 313 -9.42 2.12 3.58
CA HIS A 313 -8.26 1.37 4.05
C HIS A 313 -8.07 1.53 5.56
N GLU A 314 -8.08 2.76 6.05
CA GLU A 314 -7.89 3.07 7.46
C GLU A 314 -9.12 2.70 8.31
N ALA A 315 -10.29 3.21 7.92
CA ALA A 315 -11.51 3.08 8.71
C ALA A 315 -12.07 1.64 8.77
N VAL A 316 -11.72 0.81 7.81
CA VAL A 316 -12.26 -0.55 7.62
C VAL A 316 -11.14 -1.59 7.51
N GLY A 317 -10.19 -1.39 6.62
CA GLY A 317 -9.17 -2.36 6.30
C GLY A 317 -8.36 -2.83 7.50
N HIS A 318 -7.76 -1.92 8.25
CA HIS A 318 -7.04 -2.25 9.49
C HIS A 318 -7.95 -2.89 10.54
N GLY A 319 -9.22 -2.48 10.63
CA GLY A 319 -10.21 -3.08 11.50
C GLY A 319 -10.55 -4.53 11.14
N LEU A 320 -10.25 -4.97 9.93
CA LEU A 320 -10.52 -6.33 9.44
C LEU A 320 -9.26 -7.23 9.35
N GLU A 321 -8.15 -6.81 9.94
CA GLU A 321 -6.95 -7.64 10.09
C GLU A 321 -7.15 -8.71 11.16
N GLY A 322 -6.74 -9.95 10.87
CA GLY A 322 -7.06 -11.14 11.65
C GLY A 322 -6.50 -11.15 13.06
N ASP A 323 -5.31 -10.58 13.28
CA ASP A 323 -4.66 -10.53 14.59
C ASP A 323 -5.44 -9.67 15.59
N PHE A 324 -5.94 -8.51 15.20
CA PHE A 324 -6.80 -7.67 16.05
C PHE A 324 -8.15 -8.33 16.32
N ASN A 325 -8.73 -8.97 15.31
CA ASN A 325 -10.03 -9.63 15.43
C ASN A 325 -9.95 -10.90 16.30
N ARG A 326 -8.88 -11.68 16.20
CA ARG A 326 -8.63 -12.83 17.05
C ARG A 326 -8.44 -12.42 18.51
N LYS A 327 -7.72 -11.33 18.76
CA LYS A 327 -7.51 -10.78 20.11
C LYS A 327 -8.74 -10.05 20.67
N GLY A 328 -9.79 -9.85 19.88
CA GLY A 328 -11.00 -9.14 20.31
C GLY A 328 -10.82 -7.63 20.45
N SER A 329 -9.75 -7.05 19.88
CA SER A 329 -9.40 -5.63 20.04
C SER A 329 -9.87 -4.74 18.88
N SER A 330 -10.48 -5.28 17.84
CA SER A 330 -11.07 -4.50 16.76
C SER A 330 -12.54 -4.19 16.98
N ALA A 331 -13.00 -3.04 16.51
CA ALA A 331 -14.42 -2.68 16.45
C ALA A 331 -15.28 -3.66 15.61
N PHE A 332 -14.65 -4.53 14.80
CA PHE A 332 -15.31 -5.57 14.00
C PHE A 332 -15.23 -6.98 14.59
N SER A 333 -14.60 -7.15 15.76
CA SER A 333 -14.40 -8.47 16.37
C SER A 333 -15.73 -9.16 16.68
N GLY A 334 -15.85 -10.45 16.30
CA GLY A 334 -17.03 -11.28 16.52
C GLY A 334 -18.24 -10.91 15.67
N ARG A 335 -18.10 -10.09 14.63
CA ARG A 335 -19.25 -9.57 13.83
C ARG A 335 -19.43 -10.25 12.48
N ILE A 336 -18.75 -11.37 12.21
CA ILE A 336 -18.97 -12.15 10.99
C ILE A 336 -20.44 -12.53 10.87
N GLY A 337 -21.02 -12.36 9.68
CA GLY A 337 -22.45 -12.59 9.40
C GLY A 337 -23.39 -11.43 9.80
N GLN A 338 -22.88 -10.41 10.50
CA GLN A 338 -23.66 -9.24 10.90
C GLN A 338 -23.55 -8.11 9.86
N ARG A 339 -24.57 -7.24 9.84
CA ARG A 339 -24.53 -6.01 9.06
C ARG A 339 -23.61 -4.98 9.71
N VAL A 340 -22.56 -4.61 9.01
CA VAL A 340 -21.54 -3.62 9.44
C VAL A 340 -21.51 -2.39 8.54
N ALA A 341 -22.18 -2.42 7.39
CA ALA A 341 -22.25 -1.33 6.43
C ALA A 341 -23.66 -1.20 5.84
N ALA A 342 -23.93 -0.13 5.12
CA ALA A 342 -25.18 0.06 4.37
C ALA A 342 -25.35 -1.04 3.31
N LYS A 343 -26.60 -1.28 2.89
CA LYS A 343 -26.91 -2.18 1.77
C LYS A 343 -26.22 -1.67 0.49
N GLY A 344 -25.72 -2.58 -0.34
CA GLY A 344 -24.97 -2.27 -1.55
C GLY A 344 -23.46 -2.11 -1.33
N VAL A 345 -23.01 -1.88 -0.09
CA VAL A 345 -21.57 -1.76 0.22
C VAL A 345 -20.89 -3.13 0.14
N THR A 346 -19.98 -3.28 -0.81
CA THR A 346 -19.15 -4.50 -0.96
C THR A 346 -17.67 -4.10 -1.00
N VAL A 347 -16.89 -4.62 -0.05
CA VAL A 347 -15.47 -4.30 0.15
C VAL A 347 -14.62 -5.55 0.00
N LEU A 348 -13.54 -5.41 -0.74
CA LEU A 348 -12.57 -6.48 -1.00
C LEU A 348 -11.15 -6.04 -0.59
N ASP A 349 -10.32 -7.05 -0.27
CA ASP A 349 -8.86 -6.95 -0.35
C ASP A 349 -8.36 -7.93 -1.41
N ASP A 350 -7.72 -7.42 -2.45
CA ASP A 350 -7.38 -8.19 -3.66
C ASP A 350 -5.91 -8.05 -4.03
N GLY A 351 -5.12 -9.05 -3.62
CA GLY A 351 -3.71 -9.17 -3.98
C GLY A 351 -3.46 -9.67 -5.40
N THR A 352 -4.52 -9.91 -6.20
CA THR A 352 -4.42 -10.59 -7.51
C THR A 352 -4.56 -9.65 -8.72
N ILE A 353 -4.69 -8.35 -8.50
CA ILE A 353 -4.83 -7.38 -9.58
C ILE A 353 -3.47 -7.21 -10.28
N PRO A 354 -3.38 -7.45 -11.61
CA PRO A 354 -2.11 -7.34 -12.32
C PRO A 354 -1.44 -5.97 -12.16
N ASP A 355 -0.12 -5.99 -12.04
CA ASP A 355 0.78 -4.84 -12.05
C ASP A 355 0.55 -3.78 -10.96
N ARG A 356 -0.40 -4.02 -10.04
CA ARG A 356 -0.71 -3.07 -8.96
C ARG A 356 0.35 -3.08 -7.86
N ARG A 357 0.56 -1.91 -7.26
CA ARG A 357 1.53 -1.67 -6.19
C ARG A 357 1.36 -2.63 -5.00
N GLY A 358 0.14 -2.89 -4.55
CA GLY A 358 -0.17 -3.78 -3.44
C GLY A 358 -0.20 -5.27 -3.79
N SER A 359 -0.15 -5.64 -5.07
CA SER A 359 -0.27 -7.04 -5.52
C SER A 359 1.03 -7.83 -5.35
N LEU A 360 0.91 -9.11 -5.01
CA LEU A 360 2.02 -10.04 -4.83
C LEU A 360 1.67 -11.39 -5.46
N ASN A 361 2.65 -12.07 -6.09
CA ASN A 361 2.47 -13.42 -6.60
C ASN A 361 2.31 -14.44 -5.46
N VAL A 362 3.04 -14.23 -4.38
CA VAL A 362 2.92 -14.91 -3.07
C VAL A 362 3.12 -13.89 -1.95
N ASP A 363 2.47 -14.11 -0.81
CA ASP A 363 2.72 -13.34 0.41
C ASP A 363 4.05 -13.72 1.09
N ASP A 364 4.38 -13.08 2.18
CA ASP A 364 5.67 -13.26 2.86
C ASP A 364 5.72 -14.51 3.79
N GLU A 365 4.69 -15.34 3.74
CA GLU A 365 4.67 -16.72 4.25
C GLU A 365 4.63 -17.75 3.10
N GLY A 366 4.73 -17.33 1.83
CA GLY A 366 4.76 -18.19 0.66
C GLY A 366 3.39 -18.67 0.18
N HIS A 367 2.28 -18.09 0.67
CA HIS A 367 0.94 -18.39 0.16
C HIS A 367 0.60 -17.54 -1.06
N ALA A 368 -0.06 -18.13 -2.06
CA ALA A 368 -0.59 -17.36 -3.18
C ALA A 368 -1.60 -16.31 -2.69
N THR A 369 -1.43 -15.06 -3.14
CA THR A 369 -2.40 -14.01 -2.81
C THR A 369 -3.78 -14.29 -3.40
N GLN A 370 -4.81 -13.74 -2.80
CA GLN A 370 -6.21 -14.04 -3.13
C GLN A 370 -7.02 -12.75 -3.30
N ARG A 371 -8.21 -12.92 -3.86
CA ARG A 371 -9.27 -11.90 -3.87
C ARG A 371 -10.22 -12.24 -2.72
N ASN A 372 -10.11 -11.50 -1.64
CA ASN A 372 -10.84 -11.74 -0.40
C ASN A 372 -12.02 -10.78 -0.29
N VAL A 373 -13.23 -11.31 -0.21
CA VAL A 373 -14.43 -10.52 0.06
C VAL A 373 -14.52 -10.31 1.57
N LEU A 374 -14.38 -9.08 2.02
CA LEU A 374 -14.42 -8.71 3.44
C LEU A 374 -15.85 -8.35 3.88
N ILE A 375 -16.53 -7.51 3.11
CA ILE A 375 -17.92 -7.12 3.31
C ILE A 375 -18.67 -7.35 2.00
N GLU A 376 -19.85 -7.96 2.04
CA GLU A 376 -20.72 -8.18 0.87
C GLU A 376 -22.13 -7.69 1.18
N ASP A 377 -22.63 -6.77 0.37
CA ASP A 377 -23.96 -6.13 0.57
C ASP A 377 -24.16 -5.63 2.02
N GLY A 378 -23.09 -5.08 2.62
CA GLY A 378 -23.09 -4.59 4.00
C GLY A 378 -22.91 -5.65 5.08
N ILE A 379 -22.78 -6.94 4.73
CA ILE A 379 -22.61 -8.05 5.68
C ILE A 379 -21.13 -8.41 5.77
N LEU A 380 -20.58 -8.47 6.97
CA LEU A 380 -19.19 -8.90 7.20
C LEU A 380 -19.02 -10.39 6.88
N LYS A 381 -18.07 -10.72 5.98
CA LYS A 381 -17.83 -12.09 5.50
C LYS A 381 -16.57 -12.71 6.09
N GLY A 382 -15.55 -11.94 6.37
CA GLY A 382 -14.28 -12.47 6.85
C GLY A 382 -13.27 -11.39 7.20
N TYR A 383 -12.11 -11.85 7.62
CA TYR A 383 -10.94 -11.03 7.94
C TYR A 383 -9.77 -11.43 7.06
N ILE A 384 -8.81 -10.55 6.84
CA ILE A 384 -7.54 -10.89 6.19
C ILE A 384 -6.62 -11.58 7.21
N GLN A 385 -5.95 -12.66 6.79
CA GLN A 385 -5.29 -13.61 7.69
C GLN A 385 -3.85 -13.94 7.23
N ASP A 386 -2.93 -14.00 8.19
CA ASP A 386 -1.68 -14.79 8.09
C ASP A 386 -1.93 -16.26 8.48
N ALA A 387 -0.90 -17.09 8.42
CA ALA A 387 -1.02 -18.52 8.74
C ALA A 387 -1.30 -18.74 10.23
N MET A 388 -0.66 -18.00 11.14
CA MET A 388 -0.83 -18.17 12.59
C MET A 388 -2.25 -17.78 13.02
N ASN A 389 -2.72 -16.59 12.63
CA ASN A 389 -4.05 -16.14 13.04
C ASN A 389 -5.15 -16.97 12.36
N ALA A 390 -4.97 -17.38 11.11
CA ALA A 390 -5.89 -18.29 10.42
C ALA A 390 -6.03 -19.62 11.16
N ARG A 391 -4.91 -20.24 11.55
CA ARG A 391 -4.90 -21.48 12.32
C ARG A 391 -5.64 -21.34 13.66
N LEU A 392 -5.34 -20.28 14.40
CA LEU A 392 -5.93 -20.02 15.72
C LEU A 392 -7.44 -19.69 15.64
N MET A 393 -7.90 -19.15 14.53
CA MET A 393 -9.31 -18.86 14.27
C MET A 393 -10.04 -20.01 13.52
N GLY A 394 -9.35 -21.11 13.19
CA GLY A 394 -9.93 -22.26 12.49
C GLY A 394 -10.34 -21.96 11.03
N VAL A 395 -9.67 -21.00 10.38
CA VAL A 395 -9.91 -20.60 8.99
C VAL A 395 -8.66 -20.81 8.13
N LYS A 396 -8.74 -20.54 6.83
CA LYS A 396 -7.59 -20.63 5.91
C LYS A 396 -6.84 -19.30 5.85
N PRO A 397 -5.51 -19.31 5.62
CA PRO A 397 -4.75 -18.09 5.26
C PRO A 397 -5.33 -17.43 4.00
N THR A 398 -5.28 -16.12 3.95
CA THR A 398 -5.87 -15.33 2.85
C THR A 398 -4.82 -14.78 1.87
N GLY A 399 -3.54 -15.12 2.07
CA GLY A 399 -2.44 -14.59 1.26
C GLY A 399 -2.14 -13.11 1.58
N ASN A 400 -2.25 -12.77 2.85
CA ASN A 400 -2.09 -11.41 3.37
C ASN A 400 -1.00 -11.30 4.45
N ALA A 401 -0.19 -12.33 4.65
CA ALA A 401 0.95 -12.23 5.55
C ALA A 401 2.02 -11.35 4.90
N ARG A 402 2.31 -10.21 5.50
CA ARG A 402 3.29 -9.27 4.95
C ARG A 402 4.25 -8.77 6.01
N ARG A 403 5.50 -8.54 5.62
CA ARG A 403 6.57 -7.92 6.42
C ARG A 403 7.29 -6.85 5.61
N GLU A 404 7.91 -5.89 6.29
CA GLU A 404 8.70 -4.85 5.63
C GLU A 404 9.98 -5.43 5.02
N SER A 405 10.69 -6.28 5.78
CA SER A 405 11.94 -6.91 5.32
C SER A 405 12.20 -8.24 6.05
N TYR A 406 13.33 -8.88 5.71
CA TYR A 406 13.82 -10.08 6.39
C TYR A 406 14.02 -9.88 7.90
N ALA A 407 14.21 -8.65 8.36
CA ALA A 407 14.40 -8.31 9.77
C ALA A 407 13.08 -8.17 10.55
N HIS A 408 11.93 -8.45 9.93
CA HIS A 408 10.62 -8.23 10.51
C HIS A 408 9.76 -9.51 10.53
N ILE A 409 8.87 -9.60 11.52
CA ILE A 409 7.88 -10.69 11.61
C ILE A 409 6.70 -10.37 10.68
N PRO A 410 6.22 -11.35 9.86
CA PRO A 410 5.03 -11.15 9.05
C PRO A 410 3.78 -11.04 9.93
N MET A 411 2.83 -10.24 9.46
CA MET A 411 1.53 -10.06 10.10
C MET A 411 0.43 -9.88 9.05
N PRO A 412 -0.86 -10.02 9.40
CA PRO A 412 -1.95 -9.71 8.48
C PRO A 412 -1.90 -8.25 8.04
N ARG A 413 -1.81 -7.99 6.74
CA ARG A 413 -1.74 -6.67 6.11
C ARG A 413 -2.55 -6.65 4.83
N MET A 414 -3.17 -5.53 4.54
CA MET A 414 -3.86 -5.30 3.27
C MET A 414 -2.93 -5.38 2.06
N THR A 415 -3.51 -5.68 0.91
CA THR A 415 -2.89 -5.64 -0.43
C THR A 415 -3.46 -4.49 -1.26
N ASN A 416 -4.57 -4.69 -1.97
CA ASN A 416 -5.33 -3.61 -2.60
C ASN A 416 -6.75 -3.67 -2.05
N THR A 417 -7.08 -2.73 -1.17
CA THR A 417 -8.39 -2.67 -0.51
C THR A 417 -9.30 -1.69 -1.23
N TYR A 418 -10.43 -2.14 -1.71
CA TYR A 418 -11.34 -1.28 -2.46
C TYR A 418 -12.81 -1.65 -2.30
N MET A 419 -13.69 -0.66 -2.56
CA MET A 419 -15.14 -0.84 -2.62
C MET A 419 -15.59 -0.98 -4.07
N LEU A 420 -16.50 -1.92 -4.33
CA LEU A 420 -17.12 -2.07 -5.66
C LEU A 420 -18.02 -0.88 -5.98
N GLY A 421 -18.16 -0.58 -7.28
CA GLY A 421 -19.10 0.42 -7.77
C GLY A 421 -20.56 0.00 -7.59
N GLY A 422 -21.42 0.99 -7.43
CA GLY A 422 -22.87 0.88 -7.51
C GLY A 422 -23.39 1.29 -8.90
N ASP A 423 -24.64 1.76 -8.94
CA ASP A 423 -25.32 2.06 -10.20
C ASP A 423 -25.58 3.57 -10.41
N THR A 424 -25.28 4.43 -9.42
CA THR A 424 -25.62 5.86 -9.46
C THR A 424 -24.60 6.65 -10.27
N ASP A 425 -25.05 7.57 -11.12
CA ASP A 425 -24.15 8.53 -11.79
C ASP A 425 -23.49 9.44 -10.73
N PRO A 426 -22.16 9.60 -10.72
CA PRO A 426 -21.47 10.48 -9.77
C PRO A 426 -21.98 11.91 -9.77
N ARG A 427 -22.45 12.42 -10.92
CA ARG A 427 -23.03 13.77 -11.04
C ARG A 427 -24.33 13.90 -10.27
N GLU A 428 -25.17 12.85 -10.25
CA GLU A 428 -26.40 12.81 -9.45
C GLU A 428 -26.07 12.78 -7.96
N ILE A 429 -24.99 12.08 -7.56
CA ILE A 429 -24.52 12.05 -6.16
C ILE A 429 -24.14 13.46 -5.71
N VAL A 430 -23.33 14.19 -6.47
CA VAL A 430 -22.95 15.58 -6.16
C VAL A 430 -24.18 16.50 -6.19
N ALA A 431 -25.07 16.34 -7.19
CA ALA A 431 -26.29 17.13 -7.31
C ALA A 431 -27.27 16.91 -6.14
N SER A 432 -27.19 15.78 -5.43
CA SER A 432 -28.01 15.46 -4.27
C SER A 432 -27.65 16.25 -3.01
N ILE A 433 -26.48 16.93 -2.97
CA ILE A 433 -26.02 17.70 -1.81
C ILE A 433 -26.81 19.01 -1.70
N LYS A 434 -27.55 19.21 -0.61
CA LYS A 434 -28.15 20.51 -0.30
C LYS A 434 -27.10 21.50 0.21
N LYS A 435 -26.33 21.11 1.23
CA LYS A 435 -25.17 21.80 1.77
C LYS A 435 -24.18 20.76 2.27
N GLY A 436 -22.92 20.87 1.88
CA GLY A 436 -21.91 19.91 2.29
C GLY A 436 -20.61 20.02 1.51
N LEU A 437 -19.78 18.99 1.64
CA LEU A 437 -18.49 18.92 0.98
C LEU A 437 -18.46 17.85 -0.12
N TYR A 438 -17.74 18.14 -1.18
CA TYR A 438 -17.24 17.17 -2.15
C TYR A 438 -15.73 17.10 -2.01
N ALA A 439 -15.19 16.04 -1.36
CA ALA A 439 -13.76 15.82 -1.14
C ALA A 439 -13.21 14.88 -2.21
N THR A 440 -12.35 15.39 -3.05
CA THR A 440 -11.79 14.68 -4.21
C THR A 440 -10.43 14.08 -3.94
N ASN A 441 -9.69 14.62 -2.94
CA ASN A 441 -8.37 14.11 -2.60
C ASN A 441 -8.05 14.29 -1.10
N PHE A 442 -7.12 13.46 -0.59
CA PHE A 442 -6.68 13.46 0.80
C PHE A 442 -5.16 13.49 0.90
N GLY A 443 -4.65 14.26 1.87
CA GLY A 443 -3.21 14.34 2.16
C GLY A 443 -2.73 13.26 3.13
N GLY A 444 -3.63 12.63 3.87
CA GLY A 444 -3.31 11.59 4.85
C GLY A 444 -4.33 11.54 5.98
N GLY A 445 -4.22 10.54 6.83
CA GLY A 445 -5.06 10.34 7.99
C GLY A 445 -4.55 9.21 8.87
N GLN A 446 -5.30 8.93 9.94
CA GLN A 446 -5.01 7.86 10.89
C GLN A 446 -6.28 7.31 11.49
N VAL A 447 -6.19 6.08 11.98
CA VAL A 447 -7.28 5.38 12.66
C VAL A 447 -6.84 4.83 14.01
N ASP A 448 -7.72 4.90 15.00
CA ASP A 448 -7.67 4.06 16.20
C ASP A 448 -8.46 2.77 15.92
N ILE A 449 -7.76 1.67 15.76
CA ILE A 449 -8.34 0.38 15.36
C ILE A 449 -9.34 -0.14 16.39
N THR A 450 -9.10 0.12 17.68
CA THR A 450 -9.94 -0.35 18.79
C THR A 450 -11.32 0.30 18.79
N SER A 451 -11.37 1.62 18.64
CA SER A 451 -12.62 2.38 18.58
C SER A 451 -13.17 2.54 17.16
N GLY A 452 -12.34 2.30 16.14
CA GLY A 452 -12.63 2.58 14.74
C GLY A 452 -12.67 4.07 14.40
N LYS A 453 -12.30 4.97 15.32
CA LYS A 453 -12.29 6.41 15.07
C LYS A 453 -11.18 6.79 14.12
N PHE A 454 -11.49 7.65 13.16
CA PHE A 454 -10.54 8.15 12.17
C PHE A 454 -10.55 9.68 12.05
N VAL A 455 -9.42 10.21 11.58
CA VAL A 455 -9.24 11.62 11.23
C VAL A 455 -8.52 11.70 9.90
N PHE A 456 -9.09 12.41 8.93
CA PHE A 456 -8.52 12.61 7.59
C PHE A 456 -8.55 14.05 7.17
N SER A 457 -7.44 14.55 6.63
CA SER A 457 -7.34 15.91 6.07
C SER A 457 -7.49 15.85 4.55
N ALA A 458 -8.51 16.55 4.03
CA ALA A 458 -8.67 16.72 2.59
C ALA A 458 -7.57 17.65 2.05
N SER A 459 -6.88 17.22 1.01
CA SER A 459 -5.94 18.05 0.24
C SER A 459 -6.62 18.80 -0.90
N GLU A 460 -7.78 18.32 -1.34
CA GLU A 460 -8.66 18.97 -2.29
C GLU A 460 -10.12 18.69 -1.94
N ALA A 461 -10.89 19.75 -1.72
CA ALA A 461 -12.33 19.64 -1.45
C ALA A 461 -13.07 20.89 -1.94
N PHE A 462 -14.37 20.75 -2.15
CA PHE A 462 -15.23 21.80 -2.66
C PHE A 462 -16.46 21.95 -1.78
N TRP A 463 -16.86 23.19 -1.52
CA TRP A 463 -18.14 23.49 -0.94
C TRP A 463 -19.25 23.34 -2.00
N VAL A 464 -20.32 22.65 -1.63
CA VAL A 464 -21.47 22.38 -2.51
C VAL A 464 -22.74 22.91 -1.86
N GLU A 465 -23.49 23.71 -2.60
CA GLU A 465 -24.84 24.16 -2.23
C GLU A 465 -25.84 23.91 -3.35
N ASN A 466 -27.01 23.37 -2.99
CA ASN A 466 -28.12 23.09 -3.92
C ASN A 466 -27.65 22.30 -5.15
N GLY A 467 -26.81 21.28 -4.93
CA GLY A 467 -26.27 20.41 -5.96
C GLY A 467 -25.21 21.03 -6.88
N LYS A 468 -24.71 22.21 -6.55
CA LYS A 468 -23.71 22.92 -7.38
C LYS A 468 -22.45 23.19 -6.58
N ILE A 469 -21.30 22.87 -7.17
CA ILE A 469 -19.97 23.25 -6.64
C ILE A 469 -19.90 24.79 -6.68
N GLN A 470 -19.55 25.38 -5.53
CA GLN A 470 -19.47 26.85 -5.36
C GLN A 470 -18.03 27.32 -5.43
N TYR A 471 -17.15 26.78 -4.60
CA TYR A 471 -15.75 27.17 -4.49
C TYR A 471 -14.92 26.05 -3.83
N PRO A 472 -13.62 25.97 -4.09
CA PRO A 472 -12.73 25.06 -3.39
C PRO A 472 -12.54 25.50 -1.93
N VAL A 473 -12.34 24.53 -1.05
CA VAL A 473 -12.09 24.78 0.37
C VAL A 473 -10.82 24.05 0.83
N LYS A 474 -10.15 24.60 1.85
CA LYS A 474 -8.99 23.98 2.50
C LYS A 474 -9.15 23.91 4.01
N GLY A 475 -8.33 23.06 4.64
CA GLY A 475 -8.40 22.82 6.07
C GLY A 475 -9.59 21.97 6.49
N ALA A 476 -10.27 21.32 5.54
CA ALA A 476 -11.34 20.38 5.84
C ALA A 476 -10.74 19.09 6.43
N THR A 477 -11.11 18.79 7.66
CA THR A 477 -10.72 17.56 8.35
C THR A 477 -11.98 16.73 8.61
N ILE A 478 -12.03 15.53 8.06
CA ILE A 478 -13.17 14.62 8.22
C ILE A 478 -12.90 13.72 9.42
N VAL A 479 -13.82 13.70 10.37
CA VAL A 479 -13.75 12.91 11.60
C VAL A 479 -14.94 11.98 11.64
N GLY A 480 -14.71 10.71 12.00
CA GLY A 480 -15.78 9.71 12.09
C GLY A 480 -15.34 8.43 12.79
N SER A 481 -16.20 7.43 12.70
CA SER A 481 -15.92 6.05 13.09
C SER A 481 -16.21 5.13 11.90
N GLY A 482 -15.27 4.23 11.58
CA GLY A 482 -15.38 3.33 10.43
C GLY A 482 -16.72 2.58 10.38
N PRO A 483 -17.08 1.80 11.41
CA PRO A 483 -18.35 1.06 11.43
C PRO A 483 -19.60 1.93 11.31
N GLU A 484 -19.58 3.13 11.88
CA GLU A 484 -20.73 4.03 11.78
C GLU A 484 -20.78 4.76 10.44
N SER A 485 -19.64 5.21 9.92
CA SER A 485 -19.55 5.88 8.61
C SER A 485 -19.99 4.96 7.47
N LEU A 486 -19.61 3.67 7.52
CA LEU A 486 -20.07 2.69 6.52
C LEU A 486 -21.58 2.51 6.50
N LYS A 487 -22.28 2.65 7.64
CA LYS A 487 -23.75 2.58 7.72
C LYS A 487 -24.43 3.85 7.20
N ARG A 488 -23.71 4.97 7.16
CA ARG A 488 -24.19 6.27 6.69
C ARG A 488 -23.99 6.50 5.18
N ILE A 489 -23.47 5.50 4.46
CA ILE A 489 -23.38 5.54 2.99
C ILE A 489 -24.79 5.43 2.43
N THR A 490 -25.22 6.44 1.68
CA THR A 490 -26.58 6.55 1.13
C THR A 490 -26.61 6.45 -0.39
N MET A 491 -25.50 6.74 -1.09
CA MET A 491 -25.38 6.57 -2.54
C MET A 491 -23.98 6.06 -2.90
N ILE A 492 -23.90 5.19 -3.91
CA ILE A 492 -22.67 4.57 -4.40
C ILE A 492 -22.58 4.77 -5.91
N GLY A 493 -21.52 5.40 -6.37
CA GLY A 493 -21.29 5.72 -7.77
C GLY A 493 -20.94 4.53 -8.64
N ASN A 494 -21.13 4.66 -9.95
CA ASN A 494 -20.73 3.66 -10.95
C ASN A 494 -19.32 3.90 -11.52
N ASP A 495 -18.55 4.82 -10.92
CA ASP A 495 -17.25 5.32 -11.36
C ASP A 495 -16.08 4.77 -10.53
N MET A 496 -16.21 3.55 -9.99
CA MET A 496 -15.15 2.92 -9.21
C MET A 496 -13.79 3.00 -9.93
N ARG A 497 -12.77 3.51 -9.21
CA ARG A 497 -11.38 3.54 -9.65
C ARG A 497 -10.45 3.08 -8.54
N LEU A 498 -9.31 2.51 -8.93
CA LEU A 498 -8.17 2.32 -8.04
C LEU A 498 -7.32 3.61 -8.02
N ASP A 499 -6.54 3.79 -6.97
CA ASP A 499 -5.54 4.86 -6.87
C ASP A 499 -4.48 4.77 -7.98
N SER A 500 -3.60 5.76 -8.09
CA SER A 500 -2.50 5.76 -9.07
C SER A 500 -1.30 4.88 -8.72
N GLY A 501 -1.31 4.22 -7.56
CA GLY A 501 -0.21 3.37 -7.07
C GLY A 501 0.78 4.12 -6.18
N VAL A 502 0.29 4.88 -5.21
CA VAL A 502 1.12 5.67 -4.28
C VAL A 502 1.05 5.17 -2.83
N GLY A 503 0.12 4.27 -2.51
CA GLY A 503 -0.18 3.87 -1.16
C GLY A 503 0.99 3.18 -0.43
N VAL A 504 1.18 3.56 0.83
CA VAL A 504 2.06 2.90 1.81
C VAL A 504 1.27 2.72 3.09
N CYS A 505 1.27 1.53 3.63
CA CYS A 505 0.55 1.18 4.85
C CYS A 505 1.55 0.96 6.00
N GLY A 506 1.34 1.63 7.13
CA GLY A 506 2.12 1.48 8.35
C GLY A 506 1.39 0.67 9.41
N LYS A 507 2.05 -0.31 10.06
CA LYS A 507 1.55 -1.06 11.21
C LYS A 507 2.71 -1.59 12.03
N GLU A 508 2.69 -1.37 13.34
CA GLU A 508 3.74 -1.83 14.27
C GLU A 508 5.17 -1.47 13.82
N GLY A 509 5.35 -0.25 13.28
CA GLY A 509 6.64 0.23 12.81
C GLY A 509 7.08 -0.32 11.45
N GLN A 510 6.28 -1.17 10.80
CA GLN A 510 6.55 -1.74 9.49
C GLN A 510 5.74 -1.05 8.38
N SER A 511 6.39 -0.75 7.27
CA SER A 511 5.77 -0.15 6.08
C SER A 511 5.69 -1.15 4.93
N VAL A 512 4.54 -1.24 4.25
CA VAL A 512 4.38 -2.08 3.05
C VAL A 512 3.64 -1.35 1.94
N PRO A 513 3.98 -1.59 0.65
CA PRO A 513 3.25 -1.01 -0.47
C PRO A 513 1.82 -1.56 -0.54
N VAL A 514 0.83 -0.69 -0.74
CA VAL A 514 -0.59 -1.05 -0.87
C VAL A 514 -1.25 -0.29 -2.01
N GLY A 515 -2.43 -0.74 -2.42
CA GLY A 515 -3.36 -0.03 -3.27
C GLY A 515 -4.67 0.20 -2.56
N VAL A 516 -5.39 1.23 -2.96
CA VAL A 516 -6.72 1.56 -2.47
C VAL A 516 -7.66 1.88 -3.63
N GLY A 517 -8.97 1.88 -3.38
CA GLY A 517 -9.92 2.31 -4.38
C GLY A 517 -11.35 2.39 -3.88
N GLN A 518 -12.12 3.25 -4.51
CA GLN A 518 -13.57 3.35 -4.28
C GLN A 518 -14.26 4.06 -5.44
N PRO A 519 -15.59 3.94 -5.56
CA PRO A 519 -16.42 4.84 -6.37
C PRO A 519 -16.68 6.16 -5.65
N THR A 520 -17.34 7.11 -6.30
CA THR A 520 -17.93 8.26 -5.63
C THR A 520 -18.96 7.79 -4.60
N LEU A 521 -18.85 8.27 -3.36
CA LEU A 521 -19.68 7.87 -2.22
C LEU A 521 -20.33 9.09 -1.57
N ARG A 522 -21.63 9.02 -1.25
CA ARG A 522 -22.28 9.97 -0.37
C ARG A 522 -22.42 9.40 1.03
N LEU A 523 -21.96 10.15 2.01
CA LEU A 523 -22.10 9.87 3.44
C LEU A 523 -22.83 11.03 4.11
N ASP A 524 -23.84 10.72 4.88
CA ASP A 524 -24.63 11.74 5.58
C ASP A 524 -24.21 11.85 7.05
N GLY A 525 -24.16 13.08 7.56
CA GLY A 525 -23.88 13.35 8.98
C GLY A 525 -22.44 13.04 9.41
N LEU A 526 -21.43 13.33 8.60
CA LEU A 526 -20.04 13.30 9.02
C LEU A 526 -19.64 14.61 9.68
N THR A 527 -18.81 14.53 10.70
CA THR A 527 -18.19 15.71 11.33
C THR A 527 -17.03 16.21 10.47
N VAL A 528 -17.11 17.47 10.12
CA VAL A 528 -16.03 18.19 9.42
C VAL A 528 -15.47 19.22 10.38
N GLY A 529 -14.16 19.15 10.65
CA GLY A 529 -13.39 20.22 11.26
C GLY A 529 -12.98 21.21 10.17
N GLY A 530 -13.08 22.49 10.45
CA GLY A 530 -12.70 23.56 9.54
C GLY A 530 -11.71 24.52 10.17
N THR A 531 -11.19 25.43 9.36
CA THR A 531 -10.31 26.55 9.79
C THR A 531 -10.98 27.90 9.67
N GLY A 532 -12.27 27.92 9.33
CA GLY A 532 -13.12 29.10 9.22
C GLY A 532 -13.79 29.49 10.54
#